data_3169cccde0a8954b2636d3b31553ade3
#
_entry.id   3169cccde0a8954b2636d3b31553ade3
#
_cell.length_a   1.000
_cell.length_b   1.000
_cell.length_c   1.000
_cell.angle_alpha   90.00
_cell.angle_beta   90.00
_cell.angle_gamma   90.00
#
_symmetry.space_group_name_H-M   'P 1'
#
loop_
_entity.id
_entity.type
_entity.pdbx_description
1 polymer ?
#
loop_
_entity_poly.entity_id
_entity_poly.type
_entity_poly.pdbx_seq_one_letter_code
_entity_poly.pdbx_strand_id
1 'polypeptide(L)'
;MKAEDPAVKGRKIVMESLAALGGDAFLHITDRVEDGRAYSFMNEKLSGLSKARIYVRYLTAPEPSVVAFHGQRERQVFGDKDETAYVLFDEKNGYNVSYRGAKPFSAADYERYRESLLHNVLYILRMRLNEPGMSFESRGTELYNNVPVDSVDIFDSDNRSVTVYFEQSTHYPVRQMWFRRNAITKEKDEEVTVFSKFRETNGVFWPWVIQREHNGERIYEMFSESVSFNTGVTDEKFTLPASTKILSENPVTPGRKK
;
A
#
# COMPACT_ATOMS: atom_id res chain seq x y z
N MET A 1 3.84 35.90 17.83
CA MET A 1 3.45 35.29 16.53
C MET A 1 2.33 34.33 16.84
N LYS A 2 1.24 34.38 16.04
CA LYS A 2 0.15 33.40 16.16
C LYS A 2 0.70 32.07 15.61
N ALA A 3 0.50 30.98 16.32
CA ALA A 3 0.90 29.66 15.81
C ALA A 3 0.15 29.40 14.49
N GLU A 4 0.84 28.81 13.50
CA GLU A 4 0.24 28.39 12.24
C GLU A 4 -0.84 27.33 12.53
N ASP A 5 -1.96 27.42 11.80
CA ASP A 5 -3.03 26.43 11.93
C ASP A 5 -2.51 25.03 11.56
N PRO A 6 -2.68 24.02 12.43
CA PRO A 6 -2.21 22.65 12.18
C PRO A 6 -2.69 22.08 10.84
N ALA A 7 -3.91 22.40 10.42
CA ALA A 7 -4.46 21.92 9.16
C ALA A 7 -3.76 22.58 7.95
N VAL A 8 -3.49 23.87 8.02
CA VAL A 8 -2.75 24.60 6.97
C VAL A 8 -1.34 24.05 6.86
N LYS A 9 -0.64 23.90 8.00
CA LYS A 9 0.70 23.34 8.05
C LYS A 9 0.75 21.89 7.54
N GLY A 10 -0.18 21.05 7.97
CA GLY A 10 -0.26 19.65 7.54
C GLY A 10 -0.46 19.52 6.05
N ARG A 11 -1.39 20.29 5.47
CA ARG A 11 -1.62 20.31 4.02
C ARG A 11 -0.36 20.76 3.25
N LYS A 12 0.35 21.77 3.76
CA LYS A 12 1.59 22.27 3.16
C LYS A 12 2.65 21.17 3.11
N ILE A 13 2.92 20.47 4.22
CA ILE A 13 3.90 19.36 4.31
C ILE A 13 3.57 18.27 3.28
N VAL A 14 2.29 17.89 3.19
CA VAL A 14 1.83 16.87 2.24
C VAL A 14 2.03 17.30 0.79
N MET A 15 1.80 18.59 0.48
CA MET A 15 2.03 19.12 -0.88
C MET A 15 3.52 19.23 -1.22
N GLU A 16 4.38 19.56 -0.25
CA GLU A 16 5.84 19.56 -0.40
C GLU A 16 6.34 18.12 -0.67
N SER A 17 5.78 17.14 0.03
CA SER A 17 6.08 15.72 -0.24
C SER A 17 5.66 15.29 -1.64
N LEU A 18 4.45 15.66 -2.06
CA LEU A 18 4.00 15.37 -3.43
C LEU A 18 4.96 15.96 -4.47
N ALA A 19 5.38 17.22 -4.28
CA ALA A 19 6.33 17.88 -5.18
C ALA A 19 7.69 17.15 -5.21
N ALA A 20 8.20 16.73 -4.03
CA ALA A 20 9.44 15.98 -3.90
C ALA A 20 9.37 14.58 -4.56
N LEU A 21 8.22 13.93 -4.55
CA LEU A 21 8.00 12.65 -5.22
C LEU A 21 7.89 12.75 -6.75
N GLY A 22 7.84 13.98 -7.30
CA GLY A 22 7.80 14.22 -8.74
C GLY A 22 6.58 15.03 -9.21
N GLY A 23 5.73 15.50 -8.29
CA GLY A 23 4.59 16.38 -8.60
C GLY A 23 3.68 15.78 -9.67
N ASP A 24 3.59 16.47 -10.83
CA ASP A 24 2.73 16.03 -11.94
C ASP A 24 3.12 14.65 -12.49
N ALA A 25 4.41 14.32 -12.55
CA ALA A 25 4.85 12.99 -13.01
C ALA A 25 4.31 11.89 -12.08
N PHE A 26 4.34 12.11 -10.75
CA PHE A 26 3.76 11.20 -9.77
C PHE A 26 2.24 11.11 -9.90
N LEU A 27 1.54 12.22 -10.07
CA LEU A 27 0.09 12.27 -10.23
C LEU A 27 -0.42 11.61 -11.52
N HIS A 28 0.41 11.53 -12.56
CA HIS A 28 0.02 10.95 -13.84
C HIS A 28 0.54 9.51 -14.06
N ILE A 29 0.98 8.83 -13.00
CA ILE A 29 1.29 7.39 -13.09
C ILE A 29 0.01 6.64 -13.44
N THR A 30 -0.02 5.94 -14.58
CA THR A 30 -1.14 5.08 -14.99
C THR A 30 -0.94 3.64 -14.57
N ASP A 31 0.31 3.19 -14.60
CA ASP A 31 0.70 1.86 -14.16
C ASP A 31 2.12 1.85 -13.59
N ARG A 32 2.43 0.83 -12.81
CA ARG A 32 3.75 0.55 -12.25
C ARG A 32 4.07 -0.92 -12.39
N VAL A 33 5.29 -1.22 -12.83
CA VAL A 33 5.87 -2.55 -12.78
C VAL A 33 7.12 -2.50 -11.91
N GLU A 34 7.20 -3.37 -10.92
CA GLU A 34 8.28 -3.42 -9.96
C GLU A 34 8.81 -4.84 -9.84
N ASP A 35 10.08 -5.05 -10.15
CA ASP A 35 10.79 -6.30 -9.99
C ASP A 35 11.74 -6.22 -8.81
N GLY A 36 11.87 -7.31 -8.06
CA GLY A 36 12.77 -7.35 -6.92
C GLY A 36 12.69 -8.64 -6.13
N ARG A 37 13.02 -8.53 -4.86
CA ARG A 37 13.01 -9.64 -3.90
C ARG A 37 12.11 -9.31 -2.73
N ALA A 38 11.18 -10.20 -2.45
CA ALA A 38 10.29 -10.14 -1.31
C ALA A 38 10.77 -11.09 -0.21
N TYR A 39 10.82 -10.58 1.00
CA TYR A 39 11.20 -11.30 2.21
C TYR A 39 10.00 -11.34 3.14
N SER A 40 9.70 -12.50 3.69
CA SER A 40 8.69 -12.67 4.75
C SER A 40 9.39 -13.01 6.07
N PHE A 41 8.83 -12.53 7.16
CA PHE A 41 9.36 -12.80 8.48
C PHE A 41 8.26 -13.35 9.38
N MET A 42 8.64 -14.18 10.34
CA MET A 42 7.80 -14.70 11.40
C MET A 42 8.62 -14.73 12.69
N ASN A 43 8.13 -14.05 13.73
CA ASN A 43 8.86 -13.82 14.98
C ASN A 43 10.28 -13.28 14.69
N GLU A 44 10.36 -12.23 13.86
CA GLU A 44 11.60 -11.56 13.41
C GLU A 44 12.59 -12.44 12.62
N LYS A 45 12.29 -13.71 12.39
CA LYS A 45 13.13 -14.62 11.62
C LYS A 45 12.68 -14.71 10.18
N LEU A 46 13.63 -14.73 9.25
CA LEU A 46 13.34 -14.92 7.84
C LEU A 46 12.58 -16.26 7.65
N SER A 47 11.36 -16.18 7.17
CA SER A 47 10.48 -17.31 6.90
C SER A 47 10.28 -17.59 5.40
N GLY A 48 10.59 -16.62 4.55
CA GLY A 48 10.50 -16.77 3.10
C GLY A 48 11.32 -15.74 2.34
N LEU A 49 11.81 -16.16 1.19
CA LEU A 49 12.48 -15.30 0.20
C LEU A 49 12.00 -15.71 -1.18
N SER A 50 11.54 -14.76 -1.96
CA SER A 50 11.08 -14.98 -3.33
C SER A 50 11.49 -13.83 -4.23
N LYS A 51 11.77 -14.12 -5.51
CA LYS A 51 11.66 -13.09 -6.53
C LYS A 51 10.20 -12.60 -6.56
N ALA A 52 10.03 -11.31 -6.70
CA ALA A 52 8.72 -10.71 -6.78
C ALA A 52 8.62 -9.80 -7.99
N ARG A 53 7.50 -9.85 -8.69
CA ARG A 53 7.13 -8.87 -9.70
C ARG A 53 5.73 -8.37 -9.38
N ILE A 54 5.62 -7.05 -9.19
CA ILE A 54 4.38 -6.39 -8.81
C ILE A 54 3.93 -5.52 -9.97
N TYR A 55 2.73 -5.78 -10.44
CA TYR A 55 2.03 -4.95 -11.42
C TYR A 55 0.93 -4.18 -10.71
N VAL A 56 0.88 -2.89 -10.94
CA VAL A 56 -0.20 -2.03 -10.45
C VAL A 56 -0.74 -1.23 -11.63
N ARG A 57 -2.06 -1.10 -11.70
CA ARG A 57 -2.75 -0.18 -12.61
C ARG A 57 -3.67 0.71 -11.80
N TYR A 58 -3.53 2.01 -12.00
CA TYR A 58 -4.40 3.00 -11.39
C TYR A 58 -5.60 3.28 -12.29
N LEU A 59 -6.76 3.37 -11.68
CA LEU A 59 -8.04 3.60 -12.37
C LEU A 59 -8.48 5.04 -12.13
N THR A 60 -9.21 5.59 -13.07
CA THR A 60 -9.84 6.89 -12.90
C THR A 60 -11.11 6.71 -12.07
N ALA A 61 -11.30 7.53 -11.03
CA ALA A 61 -12.54 7.56 -10.29
C ALA A 61 -13.70 7.91 -11.25
N PRO A 62 -14.86 7.25 -11.13
CA PRO A 62 -16.01 7.51 -12.01
C PRO A 62 -16.54 8.94 -11.85
N GLU A 63 -16.44 9.49 -10.64
CA GLU A 63 -16.77 10.87 -10.31
C GLU A 63 -15.82 11.44 -9.25
N PRO A 64 -15.56 12.77 -9.25
CA PRO A 64 -14.68 13.39 -8.27
C PRO A 64 -15.17 13.30 -6.81
N SER A 65 -16.48 13.06 -6.61
CA SER A 65 -17.12 12.97 -5.29
C SER A 65 -17.04 11.59 -4.63
N VAL A 66 -16.51 10.59 -5.33
CA VAL A 66 -16.40 9.23 -4.78
C VAL A 66 -15.36 9.22 -3.66
N VAL A 67 -15.78 8.80 -2.47
CA VAL A 67 -14.92 8.64 -1.30
C VAL A 67 -14.46 7.19 -1.16
N ALA A 68 -13.27 6.99 -0.57
CA ALA A 68 -12.67 5.68 -0.34
C ALA A 68 -12.67 4.77 -1.59
N PHE A 69 -12.47 5.39 -2.76
CA PHE A 69 -12.43 4.67 -4.04
C PHE A 69 -11.28 3.69 -4.08
N HIS A 70 -11.58 2.43 -4.41
CA HIS A 70 -10.55 1.44 -4.70
C HIS A 70 -10.14 1.58 -6.16
N GLY A 71 -9.28 2.55 -6.44
CA GLY A 71 -8.83 2.93 -7.78
C GLY A 71 -7.55 2.22 -8.23
N GLN A 72 -7.36 0.96 -7.85
CA GLN A 72 -6.15 0.21 -8.17
C GLN A 72 -6.48 -1.25 -8.46
N ARG A 73 -5.84 -1.81 -9.50
CA ARG A 73 -5.68 -3.25 -9.70
C ARG A 73 -4.25 -3.63 -9.40
N GLU A 74 -4.06 -4.77 -8.79
CA GLU A 74 -2.73 -5.23 -8.40
C GLU A 74 -2.56 -6.72 -8.67
N ARG A 75 -1.42 -7.08 -9.27
CA ARG A 75 -0.98 -8.46 -9.43
C ARG A 75 0.41 -8.61 -8.83
N GLN A 76 0.55 -9.49 -7.88
CA GLN A 76 1.81 -9.81 -7.21
C GLN A 76 2.23 -11.22 -7.59
N VAL A 77 3.29 -11.35 -8.37
CA VAL A 77 3.86 -12.62 -8.79
C VAL A 77 5.02 -12.96 -7.87
N PHE A 78 5.04 -14.17 -7.34
CA PHE A 78 6.13 -14.67 -6.51
C PHE A 78 6.71 -15.94 -7.12
N GLY A 79 8.06 -16.01 -7.21
CA GLY A 79 8.78 -17.16 -7.77
C GLY A 79 9.33 -16.92 -9.16
N ASP A 80 9.36 -17.96 -9.97
CA ASP A 80 10.02 -17.95 -11.26
C ASP A 80 9.22 -17.30 -12.40
N LYS A 81 9.87 -17.25 -13.59
CA LYS A 81 9.47 -16.46 -14.75
C LYS A 81 8.08 -16.78 -15.35
N ASP A 82 7.53 -17.96 -15.06
CA ASP A 82 6.30 -18.44 -15.73
C ASP A 82 5.01 -17.81 -15.18
N GLU A 83 5.13 -16.98 -14.13
CA GLU A 83 4.00 -16.26 -13.50
C GLU A 83 2.77 -17.15 -13.22
N THR A 84 3.01 -18.44 -12.92
CA THR A 84 1.93 -19.42 -12.69
C THR A 84 1.31 -19.32 -11.30
N ALA A 85 2.02 -18.69 -10.36
CA ALA A 85 1.56 -18.43 -9.00
C ALA A 85 1.58 -16.93 -8.73
N TYR A 86 0.41 -16.36 -8.40
CA TYR A 86 0.28 -14.93 -8.14
C TYR A 86 -0.92 -14.62 -7.25
N VAL A 87 -0.86 -13.47 -6.63
CA VAL A 87 -2.01 -12.84 -5.96
C VAL A 87 -2.56 -11.78 -6.90
N LEU A 88 -3.87 -11.73 -7.04
CA LEU A 88 -4.58 -10.76 -7.87
C LEU A 88 -5.60 -10.03 -7.02
N PHE A 89 -5.62 -8.69 -7.12
CA PHE A 89 -6.66 -7.83 -6.57
C PHE A 89 -7.25 -6.98 -7.69
N ASP A 90 -8.55 -7.01 -7.80
CA ASP A 90 -9.34 -6.07 -8.58
C ASP A 90 -10.16 -5.16 -7.64
N GLU A 91 -11.08 -4.37 -8.17
CA GLU A 91 -11.87 -3.40 -7.42
C GLU A 91 -12.86 -4.04 -6.43
N LYS A 92 -13.09 -5.36 -6.54
CA LYS A 92 -14.13 -6.07 -5.77
C LYS A 92 -13.64 -7.35 -5.11
N ASN A 93 -12.60 -7.97 -5.68
CA ASN A 93 -12.19 -9.32 -5.33
C ASN A 93 -10.68 -9.44 -5.18
N GLY A 94 -10.27 -10.42 -4.41
CA GLY A 94 -8.90 -10.90 -4.36
C GLY A 94 -8.82 -12.39 -4.63
N TYR A 95 -7.74 -12.84 -5.26
CA TYR A 95 -7.52 -14.25 -5.60
C TYR A 95 -6.08 -14.64 -5.34
N ASN A 96 -5.91 -15.82 -4.75
CA ASN A 96 -4.64 -16.52 -4.73
C ASN A 96 -4.65 -17.55 -5.87
N VAL A 97 -3.84 -17.31 -6.90
CA VAL A 97 -3.83 -18.12 -8.13
C VAL A 97 -2.62 -19.04 -8.13
N SER A 98 -2.82 -20.27 -8.53
CA SER A 98 -1.80 -21.30 -8.68
C SER A 98 -2.14 -22.22 -9.87
N TYR A 99 -1.28 -23.18 -10.17
CA TYR A 99 -1.56 -24.22 -11.18
C TYR A 99 -2.86 -25.01 -10.92
N ARG A 100 -3.38 -25.00 -9.69
CA ARG A 100 -4.64 -25.67 -9.34
C ARG A 100 -5.87 -24.85 -9.67
N GLY A 101 -5.72 -23.56 -9.87
CA GLY A 101 -6.80 -22.60 -10.11
C GLY A 101 -6.69 -21.37 -9.20
N ALA A 102 -7.74 -20.58 -9.20
CA ALA A 102 -7.85 -19.34 -8.40
C ALA A 102 -8.72 -19.61 -7.15
N LYS A 103 -8.14 -19.39 -5.97
CA LYS A 103 -8.84 -19.42 -4.70
C LYS A 103 -9.23 -17.99 -4.33
N PRO A 104 -10.52 -17.65 -4.22
CA PRO A 104 -10.94 -16.34 -3.75
C PRO A 104 -10.46 -16.08 -2.33
N PHE A 105 -10.11 -14.84 -2.01
CA PHE A 105 -9.96 -14.40 -0.63
C PHE A 105 -11.33 -14.33 0.06
N SER A 106 -11.31 -14.53 1.36
CA SER A 106 -12.49 -14.21 2.17
C SER A 106 -12.79 -12.71 2.11
N ALA A 107 -14.05 -12.33 2.34
CA ALA A 107 -14.42 -10.92 2.42
C ALA A 107 -13.56 -10.15 3.45
N ALA A 108 -13.22 -10.80 4.58
CA ALA A 108 -12.37 -10.22 5.61
C ALA A 108 -10.92 -10.01 5.15
N ASP A 109 -10.36 -10.93 4.36
CA ASP A 109 -9.00 -10.80 3.83
C ASP A 109 -8.92 -9.73 2.74
N TYR A 110 -9.94 -9.66 1.87
CA TYR A 110 -10.05 -8.62 0.87
C TYR A 110 -10.22 -7.23 1.52
N GLU A 111 -11.06 -7.10 2.53
CA GLU A 111 -11.24 -5.84 3.26
C GLU A 111 -9.94 -5.42 3.97
N ARG A 112 -9.16 -6.36 4.48
CA ARG A 112 -7.83 -6.07 5.07
C ARG A 112 -6.87 -5.49 4.03
N TYR A 113 -6.87 -6.03 2.82
CA TYR A 113 -6.09 -5.47 1.71
C TYR A 113 -6.57 -4.05 1.37
N ARG A 114 -7.89 -3.85 1.23
CA ARG A 114 -8.50 -2.57 0.95
C ARG A 114 -8.18 -1.51 2.01
N GLU A 115 -8.31 -1.85 3.28
CA GLU A 115 -7.93 -0.97 4.39
C GLU A 115 -6.44 -0.59 4.34
N SER A 116 -5.56 -1.55 4.07
CA SER A 116 -4.13 -1.27 3.90
C SER A 116 -3.85 -0.31 2.74
N LEU A 117 -4.58 -0.45 1.64
CA LEU A 117 -4.48 0.44 0.48
C LEU A 117 -4.96 1.85 0.81
N LEU A 118 -6.12 1.99 1.47
CA LEU A 118 -6.71 3.29 1.80
C LEU A 118 -5.87 4.09 2.82
N HIS A 119 -5.06 3.42 3.64
CA HIS A 119 -4.12 4.06 4.57
C HIS A 119 -2.73 4.28 3.96
N ASN A 120 -2.44 3.78 2.75
CA ASN A 120 -1.12 3.94 2.14
C ASN A 120 -0.90 5.37 1.66
N VAL A 121 0.13 6.05 2.19
CA VAL A 121 0.42 7.45 1.86
C VAL A 121 0.69 7.66 0.37
N LEU A 122 1.39 6.74 -0.30
CA LEU A 122 1.67 6.87 -1.74
C LEU A 122 0.38 6.74 -2.56
N TYR A 123 -0.56 5.90 -2.12
CA TYR A 123 -1.89 5.81 -2.71
C TYR A 123 -2.74 7.06 -2.41
N ILE A 124 -2.70 7.56 -1.18
CA ILE A 124 -3.41 8.79 -0.79
C ILE A 124 -2.93 9.96 -1.65
N LEU A 125 -1.62 10.17 -1.78
CA LEU A 125 -1.04 11.24 -2.59
C LEU A 125 -1.42 11.12 -4.07
N ARG A 126 -1.47 9.90 -4.61
CA ARG A 126 -1.78 9.65 -6.03
C ARG A 126 -3.27 9.73 -6.32
N MET A 127 -4.13 9.17 -5.46
CA MET A 127 -5.53 8.89 -5.78
C MET A 127 -6.53 9.67 -4.94
N ARG A 128 -6.17 10.04 -3.70
CA ARG A 128 -7.14 10.51 -2.70
C ARG A 128 -6.88 11.92 -2.20
N LEU A 129 -5.83 12.59 -2.66
CA LEU A 129 -5.38 13.89 -2.12
C LEU A 129 -6.47 14.96 -2.07
N ASN A 130 -7.38 14.93 -3.05
CA ASN A 130 -8.50 15.87 -3.19
C ASN A 130 -9.86 15.19 -2.96
N GLU A 131 -9.88 14.01 -2.36
CA GLU A 131 -11.13 13.32 -2.01
C GLU A 131 -11.91 14.13 -0.98
N PRO A 132 -13.25 14.26 -1.11
CA PRO A 132 -14.07 14.98 -0.13
C PRO A 132 -13.92 14.40 1.28
N GLY A 133 -13.74 15.30 2.26
CA GLY A 133 -13.58 14.91 3.66
C GLY A 133 -12.15 14.58 4.08
N MET A 134 -11.17 14.62 3.17
CA MET A 134 -9.76 14.48 3.54
C MET A 134 -9.28 15.69 4.34
N SER A 135 -8.64 15.46 5.49
CA SER A 135 -7.97 16.47 6.28
C SER A 135 -6.55 16.05 6.63
N PHE A 136 -5.69 17.04 6.86
CA PHE A 136 -4.27 16.87 7.09
C PHE A 136 -3.87 17.73 8.29
N GLU A 137 -3.49 17.13 9.41
CA GLU A 137 -3.20 17.86 10.65
C GLU A 137 -1.75 17.65 11.07
N SER A 138 -0.96 18.72 11.07
CA SER A 138 0.42 18.66 11.55
C SER A 138 0.44 18.41 13.06
N ARG A 139 1.19 17.39 13.48
CA ARG A 139 1.49 17.11 14.87
C ARG A 139 2.77 17.80 15.37
N GLY A 140 3.50 18.44 14.44
CA GLY A 140 4.78 19.08 14.72
C GLY A 140 5.97 18.28 14.21
N THR A 141 7.15 18.65 14.69
CA THR A 141 8.44 18.05 14.32
C THR A 141 8.92 17.14 15.44
N GLU A 142 9.45 15.99 15.07
CA GLU A 142 10.05 15.02 15.99
C GLU A 142 11.28 14.36 15.38
N LEU A 143 11.96 13.50 16.12
CA LEU A 143 13.10 12.72 15.61
C LEU A 143 12.67 11.28 15.36
N TYR A 144 12.90 10.81 14.15
CA TYR A 144 12.77 9.41 13.77
C TYR A 144 14.12 8.89 13.28
N ASN A 145 14.67 7.86 13.95
CA ASN A 145 16.01 7.33 13.65
C ASN A 145 17.10 8.42 13.61
N ASN A 146 17.05 9.39 14.55
CA ASN A 146 17.94 10.56 14.63
C ASN A 146 17.84 11.54 13.42
N VAL A 147 16.80 11.46 12.63
CA VAL A 147 16.53 12.37 11.52
C VAL A 147 15.29 13.22 11.86
N PRO A 148 15.33 14.55 11.67
CA PRO A 148 14.15 15.40 11.85
C PRO A 148 13.06 15.07 10.85
N VAL A 149 11.86 14.83 11.34
CA VAL A 149 10.67 14.56 10.55
C VAL A 149 9.52 15.46 10.99
N ASP A 150 8.69 15.85 10.02
CA ASP A 150 7.38 16.43 10.30
C ASP A 150 6.33 15.33 10.29
N SER A 151 5.55 15.21 11.37
CA SER A 151 4.48 14.23 11.44
C SER A 151 3.12 14.87 11.14
N VAL A 152 2.32 14.17 10.32
CA VAL A 152 0.99 14.61 9.88
C VAL A 152 0.01 13.46 10.06
N ASP A 153 -1.10 13.74 10.75
CA ASP A 153 -2.25 12.86 10.75
C ASP A 153 -3.12 13.17 9.53
N ILE A 154 -3.42 12.14 8.75
CA ILE A 154 -4.31 12.22 7.58
C ILE A 154 -5.59 11.48 7.92
N PHE A 155 -6.73 12.16 7.80
CA PHE A 155 -8.05 11.58 8.04
C PHE A 155 -8.87 11.60 6.77
N ASP A 156 -9.76 10.63 6.60
CA ASP A 156 -10.79 10.64 5.57
C ASP A 156 -12.20 10.81 6.15
N SER A 157 -13.21 10.89 5.29
CA SER A 157 -14.60 11.09 5.69
C SER A 157 -15.19 9.96 6.54
N ASP A 158 -14.59 8.77 6.51
CA ASP A 158 -14.99 7.61 7.32
C ASP A 158 -14.21 7.52 8.64
N ASN A 159 -13.47 8.58 8.99
CA ASN A 159 -12.59 8.64 10.17
C ASN A 159 -11.46 7.59 10.16
N ARG A 160 -11.05 7.08 8.99
CA ARG A 160 -9.78 6.37 8.89
C ARG A 160 -8.67 7.37 9.11
N SER A 161 -7.66 6.95 9.85
CA SER A 161 -6.52 7.82 10.14
C SER A 161 -5.20 7.10 9.93
N VAL A 162 -4.25 7.80 9.32
CA VAL A 162 -2.86 7.37 9.22
C VAL A 162 -1.94 8.50 9.63
N THR A 163 -0.99 8.22 10.50
CA THR A 163 0.09 9.14 10.83
C THR A 163 1.25 8.90 9.87
N VAL A 164 1.71 9.95 9.21
CA VAL A 164 2.82 9.89 8.25
C VAL A 164 3.94 10.79 8.72
N TYR A 165 5.17 10.28 8.63
CA TYR A 165 6.41 10.96 8.95
C TYR A 165 7.11 11.36 7.66
N PHE A 166 7.30 12.65 7.46
CA PHE A 166 7.98 13.24 6.31
C PHE A 166 9.35 13.75 6.74
N GLU A 167 10.40 13.24 6.12
CA GLU A 167 11.76 13.71 6.39
C GLU A 167 11.93 15.18 5.96
N GLN A 168 12.38 16.05 6.88
CA GLN A 168 12.45 17.49 6.60
C GLN A 168 13.41 17.86 5.47
N SER A 169 14.50 17.10 5.29
CA SER A 169 15.52 17.39 4.29
C SER A 169 15.12 17.01 2.87
N THR A 170 14.32 15.97 2.71
CA THR A 170 13.94 15.41 1.41
C THR A 170 12.45 15.57 1.10
N HIS A 171 11.63 15.84 2.12
CA HIS A 171 10.17 15.81 2.10
C HIS A 171 9.58 14.44 1.74
N TYR A 172 10.38 13.35 1.69
CA TYR A 172 9.86 12.02 1.42
C TYR A 172 9.09 11.46 2.62
N PRO A 173 7.98 10.72 2.39
CA PRO A 173 7.36 9.94 3.44
C PRO A 173 8.28 8.77 3.80
N VAL A 174 8.81 8.75 5.02
CA VAL A 174 9.76 7.72 5.46
C VAL A 174 9.11 6.64 6.32
N ARG A 175 7.97 6.97 6.94
CA ARG A 175 7.22 6.04 7.77
C ARG A 175 5.74 6.43 7.78
N GLN A 176 4.87 5.44 7.79
CA GLN A 176 3.46 5.61 8.12
C GLN A 176 3.04 4.59 9.16
N MET A 177 2.07 4.94 9.99
CA MET A 177 1.47 4.04 10.97
C MET A 177 -0.03 4.28 11.10
N TRP A 178 -0.78 3.21 11.30
CA TRP A 178 -2.21 3.27 11.56
C TRP A 178 -2.63 2.10 12.43
N PHE A 179 -3.82 2.18 13.00
CA PHE A 179 -4.34 1.16 13.91
C PHE A 179 -5.59 0.51 13.34
N ARG A 180 -5.62 -0.81 13.45
CA ARG A 180 -6.77 -1.62 13.10
C ARG A 180 -7.30 -2.30 14.36
N ARG A 181 -8.63 -2.39 14.49
CA ARG A 181 -9.21 -3.18 15.55
C ARG A 181 -9.18 -4.66 15.18
N ASN A 182 -8.56 -5.47 16.03
CA ASN A 182 -8.55 -6.92 15.87
C ASN A 182 -9.97 -7.47 16.04
N ALA A 183 -10.45 -8.23 15.07
CA ALA A 183 -11.83 -8.75 15.10
C ALA A 183 -12.06 -9.80 16.21
N ILE A 184 -11.00 -10.48 16.64
CA ILE A 184 -11.04 -11.57 17.64
C ILE A 184 -10.76 -11.02 19.04
N THR A 185 -9.56 -10.42 19.23
CA THR A 185 -9.11 -9.95 20.55
C THR A 185 -9.71 -8.61 20.97
N LYS A 186 -10.28 -7.85 20.00
CA LYS A 186 -10.78 -6.48 20.17
C LYS A 186 -9.70 -5.44 20.52
N GLU A 187 -8.46 -5.84 20.56
CA GLU A 187 -7.31 -4.97 20.76
C GLU A 187 -7.01 -4.14 19.49
N LYS A 188 -6.15 -3.15 19.64
CA LYS A 188 -5.63 -2.37 18.52
C LYS A 188 -4.37 -3.05 18.01
N ASP A 189 -4.39 -3.51 16.76
CA ASP A 189 -3.21 -3.91 16.04
C ASP A 189 -2.57 -2.68 15.40
N GLU A 190 -1.27 -2.52 15.57
CA GLU A 190 -0.48 -1.49 14.91
C GLU A 190 0.05 -2.02 13.58
N GLU A 191 -0.18 -1.25 12.52
CA GLU A 191 0.32 -1.52 11.17
C GLU A 191 1.30 -0.39 10.79
N VAL A 192 2.54 -0.74 10.51
CA VAL A 192 3.59 0.21 10.12
C VAL A 192 4.11 -0.12 8.74
N THR A 193 4.38 0.91 7.94
CA THR A 193 5.16 0.78 6.70
C THR A 193 6.31 1.78 6.74
N VAL A 194 7.52 1.30 6.49
CA VAL A 194 8.72 2.11 6.36
C VAL A 194 9.14 2.16 4.90
N PHE A 195 9.42 3.35 4.41
CA PHE A 195 9.86 3.63 3.04
C PHE A 195 11.29 4.15 3.06
N SER A 196 12.15 3.58 2.22
CA SER A 196 13.53 4.03 2.14
C SER A 196 14.15 3.80 0.77
N LYS A 197 15.37 4.30 0.58
CA LYS A 197 16.12 4.16 -0.68
C LYS A 197 15.35 4.74 -1.88
N PHE A 198 14.80 5.92 -1.71
CA PHE A 198 14.13 6.61 -2.81
C PHE A 198 15.09 6.81 -3.98
N ARG A 199 14.62 6.46 -5.19
CA ARG A 199 15.36 6.63 -6.44
C ARG A 199 14.43 7.21 -7.50
N GLU A 200 15.01 8.02 -8.36
CA GLU A 200 14.31 8.65 -9.48
C GLU A 200 14.17 7.64 -10.64
N THR A 201 12.98 7.60 -11.21
CA THR A 201 12.68 6.89 -12.47
C THR A 201 11.66 7.71 -13.24
N ASN A 202 12.04 8.23 -14.40
CA ASN A 202 11.18 9.05 -15.29
C ASN A 202 10.48 10.21 -14.57
N GLY A 203 11.22 10.95 -13.72
CA GLY A 203 10.70 12.09 -12.97
C GLY A 203 9.91 11.73 -11.71
N VAL A 204 9.81 10.46 -11.37
CA VAL A 204 9.14 9.97 -10.16
C VAL A 204 10.18 9.44 -9.18
N PHE A 205 10.15 9.93 -7.95
CA PHE A 205 10.91 9.34 -6.84
C PHE A 205 10.08 8.28 -6.14
N TRP A 206 10.58 7.04 -6.15
CA TRP A 206 9.89 5.88 -5.58
C TRP A 206 10.78 5.18 -4.54
N PRO A 207 10.20 4.68 -3.40
CA PRO A 207 10.97 3.91 -2.43
C PRO A 207 11.33 2.55 -3.02
N TRP A 208 12.63 2.23 -3.03
CA TRP A 208 13.13 0.92 -3.49
C TRP A 208 13.21 -0.12 -2.38
N VAL A 209 12.99 0.30 -1.14
CA VAL A 209 12.83 -0.59 -0.01
C VAL A 209 11.55 -0.22 0.72
N ILE A 210 10.64 -1.18 0.84
CA ILE A 210 9.38 -1.07 1.56
C ILE A 210 9.34 -2.18 2.60
N GLN A 211 9.31 -1.80 3.89
CA GLN A 211 9.21 -2.74 5.01
C GLN A 211 7.82 -2.59 5.64
N ARG A 212 7.22 -3.71 6.06
CA ARG A 212 5.97 -3.71 6.82
C ARG A 212 6.17 -4.37 8.16
N GLU A 213 5.56 -3.79 9.18
CA GLU A 213 5.57 -4.28 10.54
C GLU A 213 4.13 -4.42 11.05
N HIS A 214 3.93 -5.39 11.92
CA HIS A 214 2.67 -5.62 12.62
C HIS A 214 2.97 -5.77 14.10
N ASN A 215 2.38 -4.90 14.94
CA ASN A 215 2.61 -4.85 16.39
C ASN A 215 4.11 -4.81 16.77
N GLY A 216 4.90 -4.02 16.01
CA GLY A 216 6.33 -3.87 16.24
C GLY A 216 7.20 -4.99 15.65
N GLU A 217 6.62 -6.06 15.11
CA GLU A 217 7.37 -7.13 14.47
C GLU A 217 7.40 -6.94 12.96
N ARG A 218 8.58 -7.02 12.34
CA ARG A 218 8.72 -7.04 10.89
C ARG A 218 8.11 -8.31 10.32
N ILE A 219 7.20 -8.13 9.35
CA ILE A 219 6.49 -9.23 8.68
C ILE A 219 6.85 -9.37 7.20
N TYR A 220 7.26 -8.26 6.56
CA TYR A 220 7.53 -8.23 5.13
C TYR A 220 8.53 -7.15 4.77
N GLU A 221 9.34 -7.41 3.75
CA GLU A 221 10.24 -6.43 3.16
C GLU A 221 10.38 -6.68 1.65
N MET A 222 10.27 -5.63 0.84
CA MET A 222 10.52 -5.65 -0.60
C MET A 222 11.76 -4.84 -0.91
N PHE A 223 12.70 -5.45 -1.62
CA PHE A 223 13.82 -4.78 -2.25
C PHE A 223 13.61 -4.76 -3.75
N SER A 224 13.40 -3.56 -4.31
CA SER A 224 13.25 -3.39 -5.75
C SER A 224 14.60 -3.42 -6.43
N GLU A 225 14.69 -4.14 -7.54
CA GLU A 225 15.83 -4.18 -8.46
C GLU A 225 15.54 -3.29 -9.68
N SER A 226 14.26 -3.15 -10.05
CA SER A 226 13.79 -2.19 -11.05
C SER A 226 12.39 -1.70 -10.72
N VAL A 227 12.11 -0.45 -11.07
CA VAL A 227 10.78 0.15 -11.01
C VAL A 227 10.55 0.90 -12.31
N SER A 228 9.42 0.67 -12.96
CA SER A 228 9.03 1.33 -14.20
C SER A 228 7.60 1.84 -14.10
N PHE A 229 7.34 3.01 -14.67
CA PHE A 229 6.03 3.65 -14.68
C PHE A 229 5.54 3.84 -16.12
N ASN A 230 4.22 3.86 -16.29
CA ASN A 230 3.56 4.14 -17.58
C ASN A 230 4.03 3.21 -18.70
N THR A 231 4.14 1.91 -18.35
CA THR A 231 4.63 0.86 -19.26
C THR A 231 3.55 0.32 -20.20
N GLY A 232 2.29 0.74 -20.02
CA GLY A 232 1.16 0.30 -20.81
C GLY A 232 0.64 -1.09 -20.41
N VAL A 233 0.77 -1.45 -19.13
CA VAL A 233 0.20 -2.71 -18.62
C VAL A 233 -1.30 -2.74 -18.92
N THR A 234 -1.75 -3.79 -19.65
CA THR A 234 -3.15 -3.94 -20.08
C THR A 234 -4.02 -4.58 -19.00
N ASP A 235 -5.35 -4.43 -19.13
CA ASP A 235 -6.34 -5.01 -18.22
C ASP A 235 -6.28 -6.54 -18.16
N GLU A 236 -5.81 -7.18 -19.23
CA GLU A 236 -5.63 -8.64 -19.30
C GLU A 236 -4.72 -9.16 -18.17
N LYS A 237 -3.71 -8.35 -17.76
CA LYS A 237 -2.79 -8.71 -16.68
C LYS A 237 -3.52 -8.85 -15.34
N PHE A 238 -4.64 -8.17 -15.18
CA PHE A 238 -5.45 -8.13 -13.95
C PHE A 238 -6.77 -8.91 -14.06
N THR A 239 -6.90 -9.73 -15.08
CA THR A 239 -8.11 -10.55 -15.32
C THR A 239 -7.74 -12.03 -15.20
N LEU A 240 -8.58 -12.81 -14.53
CA LEU A 240 -8.43 -14.26 -14.54
C LEU A 240 -8.74 -14.79 -15.94
N PRO A 241 -7.88 -15.63 -16.54
CA PRO A 241 -8.22 -16.32 -17.78
C PRO A 241 -9.57 -17.06 -17.67
N ALA A 242 -10.38 -17.02 -18.71
CA ALA A 242 -11.70 -17.66 -18.71
C ALA A 242 -11.68 -19.17 -18.41
N SER A 243 -10.55 -19.82 -18.69
CA SER A 243 -10.31 -21.24 -18.38
C SER A 243 -9.90 -21.50 -16.92
N THR A 244 -9.71 -20.45 -16.11
CA THR A 244 -9.25 -20.61 -14.74
C THR A 244 -10.32 -21.24 -13.87
N LYS A 245 -10.01 -22.39 -13.28
CA LYS A 245 -10.89 -23.05 -12.31
C LYS A 245 -10.96 -22.20 -11.03
N ILE A 246 -12.17 -21.80 -10.64
CA ILE A 246 -12.40 -21.19 -9.34
C ILE A 246 -12.50 -22.29 -8.29
N LEU A 247 -11.65 -22.21 -7.28
CA LEU A 247 -11.62 -23.17 -6.16
C LEU A 247 -12.61 -22.71 -5.10
N SER A 248 -13.39 -23.66 -4.55
CA SER A 248 -14.25 -23.36 -3.40
C SER A 248 -13.42 -23.00 -2.17
N GLU A 249 -13.95 -22.15 -1.30
CA GLU A 249 -13.42 -22.03 0.05
C GLU A 249 -13.43 -23.44 0.66
N ASN A 250 -12.32 -23.87 1.29
CA ASN A 250 -12.32 -25.15 1.99
C ASN A 250 -13.43 -25.12 3.04
N PRO A 251 -14.39 -26.06 3.03
CA PRO A 251 -15.30 -26.16 4.14
C PRO A 251 -14.45 -26.38 5.41
N VAL A 252 -14.70 -25.56 6.42
CA VAL A 252 -14.13 -25.78 7.75
C VAL A 252 -14.51 -27.19 8.14
N THR A 253 -13.55 -28.12 8.13
CA THR A 253 -13.79 -29.49 8.60
C THR A 253 -14.14 -29.38 10.07
N PRO A 254 -15.38 -29.72 10.50
CA PRO A 254 -15.74 -29.69 11.92
C PRO A 254 -14.76 -30.60 12.66
N GLY A 255 -14.07 -30.04 13.65
CA GLY A 255 -13.11 -30.79 14.44
C GLY A 255 -13.72 -32.09 14.92
N ARG A 256 -13.08 -33.20 14.60
CA ARG A 256 -13.41 -34.52 15.18
C ARG A 256 -13.38 -34.37 16.71
N LYS A 257 -14.56 -34.35 17.33
CA LYS A 257 -14.65 -34.55 18.78
C LYS A 257 -14.05 -35.92 19.09
N LYS A 258 -12.97 -35.94 19.84
CA LYS A 258 -12.49 -37.13 20.58
C LYS A 258 -13.16 -37.17 21.92
#